data_244e713578cdd1f5c4a86b3ca0918103
#
_entry.id   244e713578cdd1f5c4a86b3ca0918103
#
_cell.length_a   1.000
_cell.length_b   1.000
_cell.length_c   1.000
_cell.angle_alpha   90.00
_cell.angle_beta   90.00
_cell.angle_gamma   90.00
#
_symmetry.space_group_name_H-M   'P 1'
#
loop_
_entity.id
_entity.type
_entity.pdbx_description
1 polymer ?
#
loop_
_entity_poly.entity_id
_entity_poly.type
_entity_poly.pdbx_seq_one_letter_code
_entity_poly.pdbx_strand_id
1 'polypeptide(L)'
;MCGIVGTIRSENNNVVDFLTDGLKRLEYRGYDSSGIAVLMNDKIKRVRRVGRVANMEDAAKEKGVFGQLGIGHTRWATHGGVTEPNAHPHISGGKIAVVHNGIIENFETERARLQALGYTFESQTDTEVISHSVRHEYDQNGGDLFAAVQAACKRFHGAYAIAVIAQDNAQNMVVARMGCPLLVALGENETFIASDVSAVIAFTRKISYLEDGDIALLNAHGFVQLVDKSGKQVERVIKNSELSLASLELGAYNHFMQKEIYEQPRAVADTAEVFLDGGFIAENFGNNAKQIFEDIDSIKILACGTSYYAALTGKYWLESIAKMPTDVEIASEYRYRDVIANPKQLIITISQSGETLDTMEALKFAKSLGHQHSLSICNVMESALPRNSELVLYTRAGAEIGVASTKAFTTQLVVLFGLSVTLGRLRHQISDEKLASYTQELRELSGSLQHALNLEPQIATWAQKFAKKSSTLFLGRGIHYPIALEGALKLKEITYIHAEAYPAGELKHGPLALVDENMPIVVIAPKDGLLDKVKANMQEVSARGGELFVFTDLDSEYESSANNIHVIRTPRHAGTLSPIVHTIPVQLLSYHAALARGTDVDKPRNLAKSVTVE
;
A
#
# COMPACT_ATOMS: atom_id res chain seq x y z
N MET A 1 4.15 2.44 8.64
CA MET A 1 5.18 1.42 8.36
C MET A 1 6.54 2.07 8.37
N CYS A 2 7.59 1.35 8.77
CA CYS A 2 8.95 1.87 8.85
C CYS A 2 9.73 1.70 7.52
N GLY A 3 10.82 2.44 7.36
CA GLY A 3 11.75 2.31 6.25
C GLY A 3 13.16 1.99 6.72
N ILE A 4 13.81 0.99 6.13
CA ILE A 4 15.20 0.63 6.36
C ILE A 4 16.04 0.98 5.14
N VAL A 5 17.21 1.55 5.35
CA VAL A 5 18.30 1.65 4.39
C VAL A 5 19.61 1.28 5.07
N GLY A 6 20.57 0.80 4.31
CA GLY A 6 21.94 0.60 4.78
C GLY A 6 22.88 0.47 3.58
N THR A 7 24.15 0.79 3.81
CA THR A 7 25.16 0.62 2.76
C THR A 7 26.53 0.36 3.37
N ILE A 8 27.32 -0.39 2.61
CA ILE A 8 28.74 -0.61 2.85
C ILE A 8 29.52 -0.37 1.56
N ARG A 9 30.61 0.40 1.65
CA ARG A 9 31.45 0.81 0.53
C ARG A 9 32.90 0.41 0.76
N SER A 10 33.60 0.04 -0.32
CA SER A 10 35.04 -0.26 -0.25
C SER A 10 35.91 0.99 -0.40
N GLU A 11 35.40 2.06 -1.00
CA GLU A 11 36.10 3.32 -1.23
C GLU A 11 35.72 4.39 -0.21
N ASN A 12 36.55 5.44 -0.07
CA ASN A 12 36.37 6.54 0.91
C ASN A 12 35.17 7.46 0.58
N ASN A 13 34.07 6.92 0.13
CA ASN A 13 32.85 7.66 -0.15
C ASN A 13 31.94 7.64 1.08
N ASN A 14 31.46 8.82 1.47
CA ASN A 14 30.58 8.97 2.61
C ASN A 14 29.23 8.26 2.37
N VAL A 15 28.81 7.41 3.31
CA VAL A 15 27.53 6.70 3.24
C VAL A 15 26.32 7.57 3.63
N VAL A 16 26.56 8.71 4.29
CA VAL A 16 25.49 9.55 4.86
C VAL A 16 24.56 10.08 3.77
N ASP A 17 25.11 10.46 2.59
CA ASP A 17 24.32 10.97 1.48
C ASP A 17 23.31 9.91 0.97
N PHE A 18 23.76 8.67 0.79
CA PHE A 18 22.86 7.57 0.44
C PHE A 18 21.81 7.32 1.54
N LEU A 19 22.24 7.28 2.81
CA LEU A 19 21.32 7.01 3.93
C LEU A 19 20.23 8.08 4.00
N THR A 20 20.60 9.36 3.87
CA THR A 20 19.62 10.46 3.92
C THR A 20 18.71 10.49 2.72
N ASP A 21 19.22 10.30 1.50
CA ASP A 21 18.40 10.28 0.28
C ASP A 21 17.48 9.08 0.22
N GLY A 22 17.99 7.89 0.58
CA GLY A 22 17.19 6.68 0.67
C GLY A 22 16.07 6.80 1.70
N LEU A 23 16.36 7.35 2.89
CA LEU A 23 15.33 7.59 3.90
C LEU A 23 14.29 8.63 3.47
N LYS A 24 14.68 9.71 2.78
CA LYS A 24 13.72 10.68 2.19
C LYS A 24 12.76 10.00 1.23
N ARG A 25 13.26 9.07 0.40
CA ARG A 25 12.44 8.28 -0.53
C ARG A 25 11.53 7.28 0.19
N LEU A 26 11.83 6.91 1.44
CA LEU A 26 11.02 6.03 2.28
C LEU A 26 10.10 6.77 3.26
N GLU A 27 10.12 8.11 3.30
CA GLU A 27 9.26 8.88 4.23
C GLU A 27 7.76 8.60 4.07
N TYR A 28 7.30 8.21 2.87
CA TYR A 28 5.90 7.82 2.67
C TYR A 28 5.50 6.56 3.47
N ARG A 29 6.48 5.79 3.95
CA ARG A 29 6.26 4.62 4.81
C ARG A 29 6.14 4.98 6.30
N GLY A 30 6.79 6.04 6.76
CA GLY A 30 6.76 6.49 8.15
C GLY A 30 7.67 7.70 8.36
N TYR A 31 7.24 8.63 9.18
CA TYR A 31 7.90 9.93 9.38
C TYR A 31 7.79 10.45 10.82
N ASP A 32 7.45 9.58 11.78
CA ASP A 32 7.35 9.98 13.20
C ASP A 32 8.73 10.30 13.79
N SER A 33 9.73 9.58 13.37
CA SER A 33 11.14 9.85 13.69
C SER A 33 12.06 9.22 12.65
N SER A 34 13.29 9.71 12.58
CA SER A 34 14.32 9.18 11.70
C SER A 34 15.69 9.15 12.40
N GLY A 35 16.57 8.27 11.94
CA GLY A 35 17.92 8.22 12.45
C GLY A 35 18.83 7.33 11.63
N ILE A 36 20.13 7.58 11.83
CA ILE A 36 21.24 6.83 11.23
C ILE A 36 22.25 6.40 12.29
N ALA A 37 22.91 5.29 12.04
CA ALA A 37 24.12 4.88 12.73
C ALA A 37 25.21 4.61 11.69
N VAL A 38 26.35 5.25 11.84
CA VAL A 38 27.50 5.18 10.92
C VAL A 38 28.74 4.80 11.70
N LEU A 39 29.52 3.86 11.17
CA LEU A 39 30.82 3.54 11.71
C LEU A 39 31.84 4.61 11.29
N MET A 40 32.31 5.37 12.26
CA MET A 40 33.21 6.49 12.10
C MET A 40 34.39 6.37 13.09
N ASN A 41 35.63 6.25 12.59
CA ASN A 41 36.82 6.11 13.42
C ASN A 41 36.68 5.02 14.51
N ASP A 42 36.32 3.82 14.10
CA ASP A 42 36.08 2.63 14.95
C ASP A 42 35.05 2.83 16.08
N LYS A 43 34.11 3.76 15.88
CA LYS A 43 33.00 4.01 16.80
C LYS A 43 31.71 4.18 16.04
N ILE A 44 30.63 3.61 16.57
CA ILE A 44 29.30 3.81 16.03
C ILE A 44 28.81 5.21 16.44
N LYS A 45 28.62 6.10 15.46
CA LYS A 45 28.01 7.42 15.64
C LYS A 45 26.55 7.36 15.29
N ARG A 46 25.67 7.71 16.24
CA ARG A 46 24.22 7.72 16.09
C ARG A 46 23.68 9.15 16.04
N VAL A 47 22.78 9.41 15.08
CA VAL A 47 21.97 10.63 15.01
C VAL A 47 20.51 10.22 14.89
N ARG A 48 19.65 10.76 15.76
CA ARG A 48 18.20 10.52 15.76
C ARG A 48 17.46 11.84 15.92
N ARG A 49 16.28 11.98 15.29
CA ARG A 49 15.38 13.12 15.45
C ARG A 49 13.93 12.65 15.35
N VAL A 50 13.08 13.31 16.10
CA VAL A 50 11.63 13.24 15.90
C VAL A 50 11.26 14.03 14.65
N GLY A 51 10.29 13.52 13.87
CA GLY A 51 9.79 14.13 12.65
C GLY A 51 10.56 13.73 11.39
N ARG A 52 10.53 14.60 10.40
CA ARG A 52 11.03 14.37 9.03
C ARG A 52 12.53 14.09 8.97
N VAL A 53 12.95 13.37 7.91
CA VAL A 53 14.36 13.02 7.64
C VAL A 53 15.25 14.26 7.54
N ALA A 54 14.72 15.37 7.03
CA ALA A 54 15.46 16.64 6.94
C ALA A 54 16.04 17.07 8.31
N ASN A 55 15.27 16.94 9.40
CA ASN A 55 15.73 17.28 10.74
C ASN A 55 16.92 16.42 11.20
N MET A 56 16.92 15.15 10.82
CA MET A 56 18.01 14.22 11.13
C MET A 56 19.23 14.50 10.24
N GLU A 57 19.02 14.81 8.96
CA GLU A 57 20.10 15.17 8.02
C GLU A 57 20.86 16.42 8.49
N ASP A 58 20.15 17.48 8.88
CA ASP A 58 20.78 18.71 9.40
C ASP A 58 21.62 18.40 10.64
N ALA A 59 21.09 17.61 11.57
CA ALA A 59 21.83 17.20 12.75
C ALA A 59 23.04 16.29 12.44
N ALA A 60 22.97 15.47 11.39
CA ALA A 60 24.11 14.67 10.95
C ALA A 60 25.22 15.54 10.33
N LYS A 61 24.84 16.55 9.53
CA LYS A 61 25.77 17.55 8.97
C LYS A 61 26.46 18.37 10.08
N GLU A 62 25.69 18.89 11.04
CA GLU A 62 26.22 19.63 12.17
C GLU A 62 27.26 18.83 12.99
N LYS A 63 27.02 17.52 13.16
CA LYS A 63 27.90 16.60 13.88
C LYS A 63 29.07 16.07 13.04
N GLY A 64 29.14 16.44 11.75
CA GLY A 64 30.20 15.99 10.84
C GLY A 64 30.26 14.46 10.73
N VAL A 65 29.11 13.77 10.67
CA VAL A 65 29.05 12.31 10.59
C VAL A 65 29.49 11.85 9.20
N PHE A 66 30.47 10.94 9.15
CA PHE A 66 30.95 10.32 7.92
C PHE A 66 31.41 8.88 8.17
N GLY A 67 31.47 8.06 7.14
CA GLY A 67 31.97 6.69 7.21
C GLY A 67 31.67 5.90 5.96
N GLN A 68 32.08 4.63 5.94
CA GLN A 68 31.93 3.70 4.82
C GLN A 68 30.87 2.62 5.08
N LEU A 69 30.41 2.47 6.31
CA LEU A 69 29.38 1.52 6.74
C LEU A 69 28.35 2.25 7.58
N GLY A 70 27.08 2.13 7.21
CA GLY A 70 25.99 2.72 7.97
C GLY A 70 24.64 2.11 7.69
N ILE A 71 23.75 2.27 8.66
CA ILE A 71 22.34 1.87 8.62
C ILE A 71 21.46 3.04 9.01
N GLY A 72 20.26 3.11 8.44
CA GLY A 72 19.32 4.19 8.68
C GLY A 72 17.88 3.71 8.70
N HIS A 73 17.00 4.49 9.33
CA HIS A 73 15.62 4.13 9.57
C HIS A 73 14.69 5.34 9.61
N THR A 74 13.50 5.20 9.02
CA THR A 74 12.33 6.05 9.28
C THR A 74 11.29 5.24 10.05
N ARG A 75 10.80 5.80 11.16
CA ARG A 75 9.92 5.09 12.09
C ARG A 75 8.47 5.51 11.91
N TRP A 76 7.62 4.50 11.91
CA TRP A 76 6.21 4.57 12.25
C TRP A 76 6.03 3.92 13.61
N ALA A 77 5.57 4.69 14.61
CA ALA A 77 5.54 4.23 15.99
C ALA A 77 4.44 3.17 16.22
N THR A 78 4.85 1.96 16.58
CA THR A 78 3.97 0.85 17.00
C THR A 78 4.08 0.63 18.52
N HIS A 79 5.30 0.65 19.07
CA HIS A 79 5.61 0.45 20.49
C HIS A 79 6.38 1.65 21.05
N GLY A 80 5.86 2.25 22.12
CA GLY A 80 6.44 3.45 22.73
C GLY A 80 6.13 4.75 21.98
N GLY A 81 6.15 5.87 22.69
CA GLY A 81 5.81 7.19 22.15
C GLY A 81 6.77 7.69 21.07
N VAL A 82 6.36 8.77 20.39
CA VAL A 82 7.20 9.47 19.39
C VAL A 82 8.22 10.35 20.13
N THR A 83 9.37 9.75 20.48
CA THR A 83 10.46 10.40 21.21
C THR A 83 11.80 9.97 20.62
N GLU A 84 12.88 10.77 20.82
CA GLU A 84 14.22 10.40 20.35
C GLU A 84 14.75 9.09 20.96
N PRO A 85 14.54 8.75 22.26
CA PRO A 85 14.94 7.46 22.80
C PRO A 85 14.31 6.26 22.07
N ASN A 86 13.09 6.41 21.59
CA ASN A 86 12.37 5.38 20.86
C ASN A 86 12.65 5.36 19.34
N ALA A 87 13.39 6.35 18.81
CA ALA A 87 13.81 6.37 17.40
C ALA A 87 14.96 5.38 17.16
N HIS A 88 14.94 4.73 16.00
CA HIS A 88 16.04 3.87 15.55
C HIS A 88 17.20 4.72 14.98
N PRO A 89 18.43 4.18 14.90
CA PRO A 89 18.91 2.86 15.35
C PRO A 89 19.03 2.74 16.88
N HIS A 90 18.82 1.52 17.40
CA HIS A 90 19.15 1.18 18.79
C HIS A 90 20.57 0.65 18.89
N ILE A 91 21.28 1.03 19.97
CA ILE A 91 22.68 0.64 20.18
C ILE A 91 22.82 -0.06 21.52
N SER A 92 23.43 -1.24 21.52
CA SER A 92 23.78 -1.98 22.73
C SER A 92 25.26 -1.79 23.07
N GLY A 93 25.52 -1.15 24.23
CA GLY A 93 26.87 -0.97 24.78
C GLY A 93 27.88 -0.31 23.85
N GLY A 94 27.45 0.52 22.90
CA GLY A 94 28.32 1.14 21.90
C GLY A 94 28.84 0.20 20.81
N LYS A 95 28.62 -1.13 20.93
CA LYS A 95 29.25 -2.13 20.06
C LYS A 95 28.34 -2.59 18.91
N ILE A 96 27.04 -2.76 19.14
CA ILE A 96 26.08 -3.28 18.16
C ILE A 96 25.01 -2.23 17.90
N ALA A 97 24.78 -1.86 16.64
CA ALA A 97 23.66 -1.03 16.21
C ALA A 97 22.70 -1.82 15.34
N VAL A 98 21.39 -1.59 15.57
CA VAL A 98 20.30 -2.29 14.89
C VAL A 98 19.23 -1.31 14.42
N VAL A 99 18.73 -1.52 13.20
CA VAL A 99 17.45 -0.98 12.70
C VAL A 99 16.49 -2.13 12.46
N HIS A 100 15.19 -1.89 12.65
CA HIS A 100 14.17 -2.91 12.60
C HIS A 100 12.86 -2.37 12.04
N ASN A 101 12.28 -3.10 11.10
CA ASN A 101 10.89 -3.00 10.67
C ASN A 101 10.17 -4.26 11.14
N GLY A 102 9.02 -4.10 11.77
CA GLY A 102 8.21 -5.23 12.24
C GLY A 102 7.83 -5.13 13.71
N ILE A 103 7.43 -6.25 14.28
CA ILE A 103 7.08 -6.39 15.70
C ILE A 103 7.65 -7.71 16.20
N ILE A 104 8.37 -7.65 17.32
CA ILE A 104 8.80 -8.84 18.08
C ILE A 104 7.73 -9.11 19.13
N GLU A 105 6.84 -10.06 18.86
CA GLU A 105 5.68 -10.37 19.70
C GLU A 105 6.06 -10.82 21.11
N ASN A 106 7.15 -11.56 21.26
CA ASN A 106 7.66 -12.04 22.56
C ASN A 106 8.65 -11.07 23.22
N PHE A 107 8.63 -9.77 22.85
CA PHE A 107 9.63 -8.82 23.32
C PHE A 107 9.64 -8.64 24.84
N GLU A 108 8.51 -8.74 25.53
CA GLU A 108 8.45 -8.61 26.99
C GLU A 108 9.20 -9.75 27.69
N THR A 109 9.04 -10.97 27.21
CA THR A 109 9.76 -12.15 27.72
C THR A 109 11.27 -12.02 27.51
N GLU A 110 11.68 -11.62 26.30
CA GLU A 110 13.10 -11.42 25.99
C GLU A 110 13.68 -10.22 26.75
N ARG A 111 12.91 -9.14 26.96
CA ARG A 111 13.30 -7.99 27.79
C ARG A 111 13.59 -8.44 29.23
N ALA A 112 12.67 -9.19 29.84
CA ALA A 112 12.87 -9.72 31.20
C ALA A 112 14.11 -10.61 31.31
N ARG A 113 14.34 -11.48 30.32
CA ARG A 113 15.55 -12.32 30.24
C ARG A 113 16.83 -11.48 30.19
N LEU A 114 16.87 -10.48 29.32
CA LEU A 114 18.04 -9.62 29.14
C LEU A 114 18.30 -8.73 30.37
N GLN A 115 17.25 -8.24 31.02
CA GLN A 115 17.37 -7.54 32.30
C GLN A 115 17.98 -8.41 33.40
N ALA A 116 17.58 -9.68 33.48
CA ALA A 116 18.19 -10.64 34.40
C ALA A 116 19.68 -10.92 34.10
N LEU A 117 20.11 -10.69 32.84
CA LEU A 117 21.52 -10.75 32.42
C LEU A 117 22.26 -9.43 32.61
N GLY A 118 21.62 -8.40 33.18
CA GLY A 118 22.22 -7.11 33.50
C GLY A 118 22.15 -6.04 32.40
N TYR A 119 21.37 -6.28 31.32
CA TYR A 119 21.15 -5.25 30.29
C TYR A 119 20.13 -4.22 30.78
N THR A 120 20.45 -2.94 30.53
CA THR A 120 19.59 -1.79 30.83
C THR A 120 18.93 -1.29 29.56
N PHE A 121 17.62 -1.02 29.63
CA PHE A 121 16.82 -0.53 28.50
C PHE A 121 16.59 0.96 28.61
N GLU A 122 16.86 1.70 27.53
CA GLU A 122 16.67 3.15 27.43
C GLU A 122 15.34 3.51 26.73
N SER A 123 14.78 2.56 25.96
CA SER A 123 13.57 2.79 25.17
C SER A 123 12.41 1.90 25.60
N GLN A 124 11.25 2.25 25.08
CA GLN A 124 10.01 1.48 25.23
C GLN A 124 9.75 0.54 24.03
N THR A 125 10.69 0.49 23.07
CA THR A 125 10.51 -0.29 21.85
C THR A 125 10.82 -1.76 22.03
N ASP A 126 10.20 -2.60 21.23
CA ASP A 126 10.54 -4.00 21.05
C ASP A 126 11.91 -4.17 20.38
N THR A 127 12.33 -3.24 19.54
CA THR A 127 13.60 -3.27 18.81
C THR A 127 14.84 -3.26 19.71
N GLU A 128 14.79 -2.60 20.86
CA GLU A 128 15.96 -2.58 21.75
C GLU A 128 16.30 -3.98 22.26
N VAL A 129 15.30 -4.86 22.38
CA VAL A 129 15.49 -6.29 22.69
C VAL A 129 16.40 -6.96 21.65
N ILE A 130 16.23 -6.62 20.36
CA ILE A 130 17.06 -7.20 19.29
C ILE A 130 18.53 -6.77 19.48
N SER A 131 18.77 -5.47 19.74
CA SER A 131 20.14 -4.96 19.90
C SER A 131 20.88 -5.61 21.07
N HIS A 132 20.19 -5.83 22.19
CA HIS A 132 20.75 -6.48 23.36
C HIS A 132 20.91 -8.00 23.17
N SER A 133 19.96 -8.66 22.50
CA SER A 133 20.08 -10.10 22.18
C SER A 133 21.26 -10.38 21.26
N VAL A 134 21.39 -9.61 20.17
CA VAL A 134 22.55 -9.75 19.26
C VAL A 134 23.85 -9.47 19.98
N ARG A 135 23.90 -8.41 20.82
CA ARG A 135 25.09 -8.09 21.61
C ARG A 135 25.45 -9.22 22.56
N HIS A 136 24.48 -9.85 23.23
CA HIS A 136 24.71 -10.96 24.13
C HIS A 136 25.36 -12.13 23.39
N GLU A 137 24.78 -12.56 22.27
CA GLU A 137 25.31 -13.64 21.46
C GLU A 137 26.69 -13.31 20.86
N TYR A 138 26.91 -12.05 20.47
CA TYR A 138 28.17 -11.56 19.93
C TYR A 138 29.32 -11.64 20.93
N ASP A 139 29.06 -11.24 22.19
CA ASP A 139 30.04 -11.32 23.26
C ASP A 139 30.35 -12.78 23.67
N GLN A 140 29.39 -13.72 23.49
CA GLN A 140 29.55 -15.13 23.83
C GLN A 140 30.29 -15.95 22.75
N ASN A 141 30.22 -15.55 21.49
CA ASN A 141 30.78 -16.32 20.36
C ASN A 141 32.12 -15.78 19.83
N GLY A 142 32.77 -14.87 20.57
CA GLY A 142 34.08 -14.31 20.20
C GLY A 142 34.04 -13.24 19.11
N GLY A 143 32.86 -12.62 18.85
CA GLY A 143 32.74 -11.52 17.92
C GLY A 143 32.33 -11.91 16.49
N ASP A 144 31.77 -13.09 16.29
CA ASP A 144 31.15 -13.46 15.02
C ASP A 144 29.74 -12.86 14.91
N LEU A 145 29.62 -11.78 14.11
CA LEU A 145 28.36 -11.05 13.94
C LEU A 145 27.28 -11.90 13.26
N PHE A 146 27.68 -12.71 12.27
CA PHE A 146 26.73 -13.56 11.54
C PHE A 146 26.12 -14.63 12.45
N ALA A 147 26.98 -15.34 13.17
CA ALA A 147 26.51 -16.35 14.14
C ALA A 147 25.69 -15.73 15.27
N ALA A 148 26.02 -14.51 15.73
CA ALA A 148 25.27 -13.80 16.75
C ALA A 148 23.85 -13.46 16.29
N VAL A 149 23.70 -12.94 15.07
CA VAL A 149 22.37 -12.65 14.50
C VAL A 149 21.56 -13.94 14.29
N GLN A 150 22.19 -15.01 13.80
CA GLN A 150 21.53 -16.31 13.68
C GLN A 150 21.00 -16.84 15.02
N ALA A 151 21.80 -16.74 16.07
CA ALA A 151 21.40 -17.21 17.40
C ALA A 151 20.27 -16.34 17.98
N ALA A 152 20.36 -15.02 17.82
CA ALA A 152 19.32 -14.11 18.28
C ALA A 152 17.98 -14.32 17.53
N CYS A 153 18.00 -14.47 16.20
CA CYS A 153 16.79 -14.68 15.39
C CYS A 153 16.01 -15.95 15.75
N LYS A 154 16.68 -17.00 16.24
CA LYS A 154 16.01 -18.23 16.71
C LYS A 154 15.11 -18.01 17.93
N ARG A 155 15.27 -16.90 18.64
CA ARG A 155 14.51 -16.55 19.85
C ARG A 155 13.33 -15.64 19.55
N PHE A 156 13.32 -14.96 18.40
CA PHE A 156 12.30 -13.97 18.07
C PHE A 156 11.06 -14.63 17.46
N HIS A 157 9.91 -14.21 17.95
CA HIS A 157 8.60 -14.52 17.39
C HIS A 157 8.02 -13.26 16.78
N GLY A 158 7.33 -13.38 15.66
CA GLY A 158 6.72 -12.25 14.93
C GLY A 158 7.40 -11.94 13.60
N ALA A 159 7.07 -10.79 13.04
CA ALA A 159 7.57 -10.34 11.74
C ALA A 159 8.69 -9.31 11.94
N TYR A 160 9.81 -9.47 11.21
CA TYR A 160 10.92 -8.53 11.27
C TYR A 160 11.73 -8.46 9.98
N ALA A 161 12.27 -7.28 9.69
CA ALA A 161 13.43 -7.07 8.84
C ALA A 161 14.44 -6.25 9.64
N ILE A 162 15.66 -6.75 9.76
CA ILE A 162 16.71 -6.10 10.56
C ILE A 162 17.98 -5.91 9.75
N ALA A 163 18.71 -4.83 10.09
CA ALA A 163 20.10 -4.63 9.68
C ALA A 163 20.94 -4.33 10.90
N VAL A 164 22.08 -5.00 10.97
CA VAL A 164 22.98 -5.01 12.13
C VAL A 164 24.40 -4.68 11.69
N ILE A 165 25.04 -3.74 12.40
CA ILE A 165 26.46 -3.43 12.26
C ILE A 165 27.15 -3.52 13.62
N ALA A 166 28.43 -3.89 13.62
CA ALA A 166 29.26 -3.97 14.81
C ALA A 166 30.43 -2.97 14.74
N GLN A 167 30.80 -2.44 15.89
CA GLN A 167 31.86 -1.42 16.03
C GLN A 167 33.24 -1.91 15.53
N ASP A 168 33.54 -3.16 15.81
CA ASP A 168 34.81 -3.82 15.51
C ASP A 168 34.80 -4.65 14.22
N ASN A 169 33.74 -4.47 13.39
CA ASN A 169 33.59 -5.15 12.10
C ASN A 169 33.21 -4.13 11.01
N ALA A 170 34.18 -3.35 10.54
CA ALA A 170 33.97 -2.28 9.56
C ALA A 170 33.68 -2.78 8.13
N GLN A 171 33.89 -4.07 7.86
CA GLN A 171 33.80 -4.62 6.51
C GLN A 171 32.51 -5.41 6.24
N ASN A 172 31.68 -5.58 7.26
CA ASN A 172 30.50 -6.42 7.11
C ASN A 172 29.25 -5.82 7.78
N MET A 173 28.13 -6.14 7.20
CA MET A 173 26.78 -5.90 7.73
C MET A 173 26.03 -7.22 7.70
N VAL A 174 25.22 -7.49 8.71
CA VAL A 174 24.33 -8.66 8.72
C VAL A 174 22.89 -8.18 8.63
N VAL A 175 22.12 -8.82 7.78
CA VAL A 175 20.69 -8.56 7.62
C VAL A 175 19.91 -9.84 7.79
N ALA A 176 18.70 -9.75 8.33
CA ALA A 176 17.79 -10.89 8.46
C ALA A 176 16.35 -10.45 8.15
N ARG A 177 15.58 -11.39 7.62
CA ARG A 177 14.19 -11.14 7.23
C ARG A 177 13.25 -12.27 7.68
N MET A 178 12.08 -11.87 8.21
CA MET A 178 10.93 -12.71 8.46
C MET A 178 9.66 -11.86 8.34
N GLY A 179 8.79 -12.11 7.35
CA GLY A 179 7.53 -11.40 7.16
C GLY A 179 7.66 -9.98 6.55
N CYS A 180 8.59 -9.15 7.03
CA CYS A 180 8.76 -7.78 6.53
C CYS A 180 9.68 -7.71 5.30
N PRO A 181 9.43 -6.81 4.32
CA PRO A 181 10.25 -6.72 3.12
C PRO A 181 11.67 -6.23 3.39
N LEU A 182 12.65 -6.87 2.76
CA LEU A 182 14.04 -6.45 2.73
C LEU A 182 14.70 -6.96 1.44
N LEU A 183 15.47 -6.09 0.79
CA LEU A 183 16.25 -6.41 -0.40
C LEU A 183 17.71 -5.99 -0.22
N VAL A 184 18.57 -6.64 -1.00
CA VAL A 184 19.98 -6.29 -1.19
C VAL A 184 20.15 -5.78 -2.61
N ALA A 185 20.83 -4.65 -2.78
CA ALA A 185 21.11 -4.07 -4.08
C ALA A 185 22.63 -3.95 -4.28
N LEU A 186 23.11 -4.31 -5.48
CA LEU A 186 24.52 -4.46 -5.80
C LEU A 186 24.97 -3.32 -6.70
N GLY A 187 25.86 -2.46 -6.19
CA GLY A 187 26.56 -1.43 -6.92
C GLY A 187 27.97 -1.88 -7.35
N GLU A 188 28.76 -0.94 -7.85
CA GLU A 188 30.15 -1.15 -8.14
C GLU A 188 30.98 -0.83 -6.89
N ASN A 189 31.58 -1.85 -6.26
CA ASN A 189 32.30 -1.76 -4.98
C ASN A 189 31.46 -1.21 -3.81
N GLU A 190 30.17 -1.37 -3.89
CA GLU A 190 29.23 -0.99 -2.82
C GLU A 190 28.02 -1.90 -2.80
N THR A 191 27.52 -2.18 -1.61
CA THR A 191 26.32 -2.97 -1.39
C THR A 191 25.33 -2.15 -0.59
N PHE A 192 24.09 -2.13 -1.05
CA PHE A 192 22.99 -1.44 -0.40
C PHE A 192 21.99 -2.46 0.14
N ILE A 193 21.28 -2.06 1.17
CA ILE A 193 20.07 -2.73 1.61
C ILE A 193 18.93 -1.72 1.71
N ALA A 194 17.72 -2.16 1.45
CA ALA A 194 16.54 -1.33 1.63
C ALA A 194 15.29 -2.19 1.89
N SER A 195 14.33 -1.60 2.56
CA SER A 195 12.99 -2.19 2.68
C SER A 195 12.10 -1.96 1.46
N ASP A 196 12.55 -1.10 0.50
CA ASP A 196 11.86 -0.83 -0.75
C ASP A 196 12.86 -0.41 -1.84
N VAL A 197 12.59 -0.83 -3.08
CA VAL A 197 13.45 -0.56 -4.23
C VAL A 197 13.59 0.94 -4.54
N SER A 198 12.61 1.76 -4.19
CA SER A 198 12.64 3.21 -4.41
C SER A 198 13.83 3.90 -3.74
N ALA A 199 14.33 3.35 -2.63
CA ALA A 199 15.49 3.90 -1.93
C ALA A 199 16.81 3.69 -2.68
N VAL A 200 16.94 2.62 -3.47
CA VAL A 200 18.20 2.20 -4.09
C VAL A 200 18.26 2.42 -5.60
N ILE A 201 17.12 2.62 -6.26
CA ILE A 201 17.03 2.65 -7.73
C ILE A 201 17.85 3.78 -8.39
N ALA A 202 18.14 4.86 -7.65
CA ALA A 202 19.02 5.94 -8.11
C ALA A 202 20.50 5.52 -8.19
N PHE A 203 20.88 4.47 -7.48
CA PHE A 203 22.28 4.03 -7.33
C PHE A 203 22.55 2.76 -8.12
N THR A 204 21.61 1.82 -8.12
CA THR A 204 21.72 0.57 -8.88
C THR A 204 20.35 -0.03 -9.19
N ARG A 205 20.27 -0.77 -10.30
CA ARG A 205 19.08 -1.56 -10.69
C ARG A 205 19.21 -3.05 -10.34
N LYS A 206 20.41 -3.51 -9.96
CA LYS A 206 20.66 -4.91 -9.63
C LYS A 206 20.19 -5.18 -8.20
N ILE A 207 19.07 -5.84 -8.06
CA ILE A 207 18.43 -6.11 -6.76
C ILE A 207 18.22 -7.61 -6.55
N SER A 208 18.26 -8.03 -5.29
CA SER A 208 17.94 -9.37 -4.85
C SER A 208 17.03 -9.29 -3.62
N TYR A 209 15.84 -9.86 -3.70
CA TYR A 209 14.91 -9.92 -2.58
C TYR A 209 15.27 -11.08 -1.66
N LEU A 210 15.33 -10.81 -0.36
CA LEU A 210 15.45 -11.87 0.64
C LEU A 210 14.10 -12.57 0.84
N GLU A 211 14.13 -13.84 1.20
CA GLU A 211 12.95 -14.66 1.55
C GLU A 211 12.79 -14.78 3.07
N ASP A 212 11.63 -15.27 3.51
CA ASP A 212 11.35 -15.44 4.94
C ASP A 212 12.29 -16.46 5.59
N GLY A 213 13.01 -16.01 6.61
CA GLY A 213 14.00 -16.76 7.32
C GLY A 213 15.43 -16.61 6.80
N ASP A 214 15.62 -15.82 5.76
CA ASP A 214 16.97 -15.51 5.23
C ASP A 214 17.77 -14.66 6.22
N ILE A 215 19.05 -15.04 6.37
CA ILE A 215 20.06 -14.27 7.08
C ILE A 215 21.28 -14.14 6.17
N ALA A 216 21.69 -12.91 5.87
CA ALA A 216 22.80 -12.62 4.97
C ALA A 216 23.92 -11.85 5.67
N LEU A 217 25.15 -12.28 5.44
CA LEU A 217 26.37 -11.52 5.68
C LEU A 217 26.73 -10.80 4.39
N LEU A 218 26.88 -9.49 4.45
CA LEU A 218 27.16 -8.62 3.31
C LEU A 218 28.48 -7.88 3.51
N ASN A 219 29.22 -7.68 2.44
CA ASN A 219 30.34 -6.74 2.37
C ASN A 219 30.16 -5.78 1.18
N ALA A 220 31.14 -4.94 0.89
CA ALA A 220 31.08 -3.99 -0.22
C ALA A 220 30.95 -4.65 -1.62
N HIS A 221 31.20 -5.94 -1.74
CA HIS A 221 31.14 -6.68 -2.99
C HIS A 221 29.88 -7.59 -3.11
N GLY A 222 28.97 -7.50 -2.14
CA GLY A 222 27.71 -8.25 -2.13
C GLY A 222 27.61 -9.30 -1.03
N PHE A 223 26.98 -10.41 -1.35
CA PHE A 223 26.77 -11.52 -0.43
C PHE A 223 28.09 -12.26 -0.15
N VAL A 224 28.49 -12.33 1.13
CA VAL A 224 29.56 -13.19 1.62
C VAL A 224 29.00 -14.54 2.00
N GLN A 225 27.85 -14.55 2.68
CA GLN A 225 27.13 -15.73 3.10
C GLN A 225 25.63 -15.43 3.16
N LEU A 226 24.81 -16.41 2.77
CA LEU A 226 23.36 -16.33 2.87
C LEU A 226 22.83 -17.72 3.25
N VAL A 227 22.02 -17.76 4.28
CA VAL A 227 21.36 -19.00 4.74
C VAL A 227 19.85 -18.80 4.81
N ASP A 228 19.12 -19.86 4.56
CA ASP A 228 17.66 -19.91 4.69
C ASP A 228 17.20 -20.21 6.14
N LYS A 229 15.90 -20.31 6.34
CA LYS A 229 15.26 -20.63 7.63
C LYS A 229 15.78 -21.93 8.26
N SER A 230 16.25 -22.89 7.45
CA SER A 230 16.81 -24.17 7.95
C SER A 230 18.30 -24.05 8.32
N GLY A 231 18.93 -22.92 8.04
CA GLY A 231 20.38 -22.69 8.21
C GLY A 231 21.21 -23.21 7.03
N LYS A 232 20.57 -23.64 5.94
CA LYS A 232 21.25 -24.10 4.73
C LYS A 232 21.71 -22.92 3.90
N GLN A 233 22.94 -22.98 3.37
CA GLN A 233 23.44 -21.99 2.43
C GLN A 233 22.62 -22.03 1.14
N VAL A 234 22.18 -20.86 0.69
CA VAL A 234 21.34 -20.64 -0.48
C VAL A 234 21.84 -19.45 -1.30
N GLU A 235 21.34 -19.34 -2.52
CA GLU A 235 21.52 -18.16 -3.36
C GLU A 235 20.14 -17.57 -3.70
N ARG A 236 20.09 -16.24 -3.90
CA ARG A 236 18.90 -15.54 -4.35
C ARG A 236 19.14 -14.91 -5.70
N VAL A 237 18.11 -14.92 -6.54
CA VAL A 237 18.20 -14.38 -7.90
C VAL A 237 18.44 -12.87 -7.83
N ILE A 238 19.45 -12.41 -8.60
CA ILE A 238 19.69 -10.99 -8.83
C ILE A 238 18.94 -10.60 -10.09
N LYS A 239 18.10 -9.58 -10.01
CA LYS A 239 17.28 -9.07 -11.11
C LYS A 239 17.56 -7.60 -11.35
N ASN A 240 17.29 -7.14 -12.58
CA ASN A 240 17.28 -5.72 -12.88
C ASN A 240 15.88 -5.15 -12.64
N SER A 241 15.79 -4.18 -11.75
CA SER A 241 14.53 -3.47 -11.51
C SER A 241 14.11 -2.67 -12.73
N GLU A 242 12.83 -2.76 -13.10
CA GLU A 242 12.21 -1.99 -14.19
C GLU A 242 11.69 -0.62 -13.72
N LEU A 243 11.76 -0.33 -12.42
CA LEU A 243 11.29 0.94 -11.86
C LEU A 243 12.05 2.11 -12.48
N SER A 244 11.33 3.12 -12.95
CA SER A 244 11.87 4.37 -13.49
C SER A 244 12.03 5.42 -12.41
N LEU A 245 13.19 6.10 -12.36
CA LEU A 245 13.40 7.27 -11.49
C LEU A 245 12.38 8.37 -11.76
N ALA A 246 12.06 8.65 -13.02
CA ALA A 246 11.09 9.66 -13.40
C ALA A 246 9.69 9.39 -12.82
N SER A 247 9.34 8.12 -12.57
CA SER A 247 8.08 7.78 -11.91
C SER A 247 8.02 8.17 -10.43
N LEU A 248 9.18 8.34 -9.80
CA LEU A 248 9.34 8.72 -8.40
C LEU A 248 9.50 10.23 -8.19
N GLU A 249 9.57 11.01 -9.27
CA GLU A 249 9.71 12.47 -9.22
C GLU A 249 8.34 13.13 -9.33
N LEU A 250 8.17 14.25 -8.64
CA LEU A 250 6.93 15.03 -8.62
C LEU A 250 6.60 15.67 -9.99
N GLY A 251 7.64 16.04 -10.74
CA GLY A 251 7.49 16.70 -12.04
C GLY A 251 6.85 18.07 -11.91
N ALA A 252 5.87 18.37 -12.77
CA ALA A 252 5.17 19.64 -12.82
C ALA A 252 4.02 19.78 -11.80
N TYR A 253 3.76 18.75 -11.01
CA TYR A 253 2.66 18.72 -10.04
C TYR A 253 3.09 19.27 -8.68
N ASN A 254 2.12 19.77 -7.91
CA ASN A 254 2.39 20.28 -6.56
C ASN A 254 2.47 19.15 -5.50
N HIS A 255 1.79 18.02 -5.75
CA HIS A 255 1.68 16.88 -4.83
C HIS A 255 1.69 15.56 -5.61
N PHE A 256 2.16 14.48 -4.98
CA PHE A 256 2.10 13.14 -5.57
C PHE A 256 0.66 12.70 -5.81
N MET A 257 -0.23 12.92 -4.87
CA MET A 257 -1.65 12.59 -5.06
C MET A 257 -2.25 13.30 -6.28
N GLN A 258 -1.92 14.57 -6.52
CA GLN A 258 -2.34 15.28 -7.73
C GLN A 258 -1.80 14.59 -8.98
N LYS A 259 -0.50 14.34 -9.03
CA LYS A 259 0.14 13.62 -10.14
C LYS A 259 -0.57 12.29 -10.41
N GLU A 260 -0.82 11.51 -9.38
CA GLU A 260 -1.42 10.18 -9.46
C GLU A 260 -2.89 10.23 -9.90
N ILE A 261 -3.65 11.25 -9.51
CA ILE A 261 -5.00 11.49 -10.04
C ILE A 261 -4.95 11.78 -11.54
N TYR A 262 -4.00 12.61 -11.99
CA TYR A 262 -3.85 12.98 -13.40
C TYR A 262 -3.21 11.90 -14.28
N GLU A 263 -2.48 10.96 -13.68
CA GLU A 263 -1.93 9.79 -14.39
C GLU A 263 -2.97 8.70 -14.68
N GLN A 264 -4.16 8.75 -14.09
CA GLN A 264 -5.17 7.69 -14.22
C GLN A 264 -5.57 7.37 -15.67
N PRO A 265 -5.78 8.32 -16.59
CA PRO A 265 -6.09 8.00 -17.98
C PRO A 265 -5.03 7.10 -18.62
N ARG A 266 -3.74 7.38 -18.36
CA ARG A 266 -2.61 6.57 -18.83
C ARG A 266 -2.53 5.24 -18.11
N ALA A 267 -2.56 5.24 -16.78
CA ALA A 267 -2.45 4.01 -15.97
C ALA A 267 -3.56 3.01 -16.31
N VAL A 268 -4.77 3.51 -16.56
CA VAL A 268 -5.91 2.69 -16.97
C VAL A 268 -5.70 2.14 -18.39
N ALA A 269 -5.17 2.94 -19.32
CA ALA A 269 -4.84 2.48 -20.67
C ALA A 269 -3.76 1.37 -20.63
N ASP A 270 -2.66 1.61 -19.91
CA ASP A 270 -1.56 0.65 -19.75
C ASP A 270 -2.04 -0.68 -19.12
N THR A 271 -3.01 -0.61 -18.20
CA THR A 271 -3.64 -1.79 -17.58
C THR A 271 -4.59 -2.49 -18.55
N ALA A 272 -5.40 -1.73 -19.30
CA ALA A 272 -6.38 -2.23 -20.24
C ALA A 272 -5.73 -2.94 -21.45
N GLU A 273 -4.50 -2.57 -21.81
CA GLU A 273 -3.74 -3.14 -22.92
C GLU A 273 -3.65 -4.67 -22.85
N VAL A 274 -3.54 -5.24 -21.64
CA VAL A 274 -3.56 -6.70 -21.42
C VAL A 274 -4.79 -7.36 -22.05
N PHE A 275 -5.93 -6.70 -22.00
CA PHE A 275 -7.21 -7.23 -22.52
C PHE A 275 -7.52 -6.75 -23.94
N LEU A 276 -7.00 -5.60 -24.35
CA LEU A 276 -7.22 -5.04 -25.68
C LEU A 276 -6.33 -5.71 -26.72
N ASP A 277 -5.06 -5.99 -26.41
CA ASP A 277 -4.10 -6.63 -27.31
C ASP A 277 -4.11 -8.15 -27.17
N GLY A 278 -4.09 -8.66 -25.93
CA GLY A 278 -4.12 -10.10 -25.62
C GLY A 278 -5.51 -10.73 -25.73
N GLY A 279 -6.58 -9.92 -25.74
CA GLY A 279 -7.95 -10.38 -25.62
C GLY A 279 -8.33 -10.80 -24.19
N PHE A 280 -9.63 -11.05 -23.97
CA PHE A 280 -10.11 -11.54 -22.68
C PHE A 280 -9.94 -13.06 -22.60
N ILE A 281 -8.71 -13.49 -22.29
CA ILE A 281 -8.32 -14.91 -22.20
C ILE A 281 -7.76 -15.24 -20.83
N ALA A 282 -7.91 -16.49 -20.42
CA ALA A 282 -7.47 -16.95 -19.09
C ALA A 282 -5.95 -16.85 -18.91
N GLU A 283 -5.19 -17.06 -19.96
CA GLU A 283 -3.74 -17.06 -19.98
C GLU A 283 -3.11 -15.72 -19.55
N ASN A 284 -3.87 -14.62 -19.60
CA ASN A 284 -3.45 -13.32 -19.05
C ASN A 284 -3.18 -13.38 -17.54
N PHE A 285 -3.79 -14.34 -16.84
CA PHE A 285 -3.68 -14.51 -15.39
C PHE A 285 -2.64 -15.55 -14.97
N GLY A 286 -2.08 -16.29 -15.93
CA GLY A 286 -1.07 -17.33 -15.71
C GLY A 286 -1.32 -18.58 -16.55
N ASN A 287 -0.30 -19.41 -16.67
CA ASN A 287 -0.32 -20.57 -17.58
C ASN A 287 -1.41 -21.59 -17.27
N ASN A 288 -1.76 -21.78 -15.99
CA ASN A 288 -2.77 -22.74 -15.53
C ASN A 288 -4.17 -22.10 -15.34
N ALA A 289 -4.33 -20.82 -15.67
CA ALA A 289 -5.53 -20.06 -15.33
C ALA A 289 -6.79 -20.66 -15.99
N LYS A 290 -6.70 -21.15 -17.24
CA LYS A 290 -7.83 -21.76 -17.93
C LYS A 290 -8.37 -22.97 -17.16
N GLN A 291 -7.51 -23.90 -16.76
CA GLN A 291 -7.90 -25.08 -16.00
C GLN A 291 -8.53 -24.72 -14.66
N ILE A 292 -7.93 -23.75 -13.95
CA ILE A 292 -8.44 -23.28 -12.66
C ILE A 292 -9.82 -22.63 -12.84
N PHE A 293 -9.99 -21.74 -13.83
CA PHE A 293 -11.23 -21.03 -14.09
C PHE A 293 -12.38 -21.95 -14.56
N GLU A 294 -12.06 -23.10 -15.15
CA GLU A 294 -13.03 -24.14 -15.48
C GLU A 294 -13.44 -24.98 -14.25
N ASP A 295 -12.54 -25.19 -13.27
CA ASP A 295 -12.82 -26.02 -12.08
C ASP A 295 -13.56 -25.27 -10.96
N ILE A 296 -13.38 -23.95 -10.83
CA ILE A 296 -13.96 -23.17 -9.74
C ILE A 296 -15.47 -23.02 -9.86
N ASP A 297 -16.17 -23.00 -8.71
CA ASP A 297 -17.62 -22.76 -8.60
C ASP A 297 -17.96 -21.43 -7.91
N SER A 298 -17.03 -20.82 -7.23
CA SER A 298 -17.20 -19.56 -6.51
C SER A 298 -15.90 -18.79 -6.35
N ILE A 299 -16.01 -17.52 -6.00
CA ILE A 299 -14.89 -16.62 -5.72
C ILE A 299 -15.03 -16.04 -4.33
N LYS A 300 -13.91 -15.97 -3.59
CA LYS A 300 -13.76 -15.18 -2.38
C LYS A 300 -12.66 -14.14 -2.61
N ILE A 301 -12.97 -12.86 -2.40
CA ILE A 301 -11.99 -11.78 -2.52
C ILE A 301 -11.62 -11.27 -1.12
N LEU A 302 -10.32 -11.25 -0.81
CA LEU A 302 -9.75 -10.82 0.45
C LEU A 302 -8.92 -9.56 0.24
N ALA A 303 -9.27 -8.47 0.88
CA ALA A 303 -8.58 -7.19 0.72
C ALA A 303 -8.82 -6.26 1.93
N CYS A 304 -8.06 -5.16 1.99
CA CYS A 304 -8.20 -4.10 2.99
C CYS A 304 -8.40 -2.74 2.32
N GLY A 305 -9.09 -1.82 3.00
CA GLY A 305 -9.19 -0.40 2.61
C GLY A 305 -9.72 -0.19 1.19
N THR A 306 -9.04 0.66 0.42
CA THR A 306 -9.36 0.97 -0.99
C THR A 306 -9.48 -0.28 -1.86
N SER A 307 -8.61 -1.29 -1.67
CA SER A 307 -8.67 -2.55 -2.42
C SER A 307 -9.91 -3.38 -2.08
N TYR A 308 -10.39 -3.30 -0.83
CA TYR A 308 -11.66 -3.92 -0.44
C TYR A 308 -12.85 -3.25 -1.15
N TYR A 309 -12.84 -1.93 -1.34
CA TYR A 309 -13.89 -1.24 -2.09
C TYR A 309 -13.82 -1.54 -3.59
N ALA A 310 -12.62 -1.72 -4.15
CA ALA A 310 -12.48 -2.24 -5.51
C ALA A 310 -13.09 -3.64 -5.64
N ALA A 311 -12.83 -4.53 -4.67
CA ALA A 311 -13.41 -5.87 -4.63
C ALA A 311 -14.94 -5.86 -4.58
N LEU A 312 -15.54 -4.96 -3.79
CA LEU A 312 -16.99 -4.79 -3.74
C LEU A 312 -17.59 -4.39 -5.10
N THR A 313 -16.91 -3.51 -5.85
CA THR A 313 -17.31 -3.17 -7.23
C THR A 313 -17.15 -4.39 -8.15
N GLY A 314 -16.03 -5.09 -8.05
CA GLY A 314 -15.74 -6.31 -8.81
C GLY A 314 -16.76 -7.41 -8.60
N LYS A 315 -17.31 -7.55 -7.39
CA LYS A 315 -18.40 -8.50 -7.10
C LYS A 315 -19.60 -8.28 -8.01
N TYR A 316 -20.03 -7.03 -8.20
CA TYR A 316 -21.15 -6.75 -9.11
C TYR A 316 -20.86 -7.22 -10.53
N TRP A 317 -19.66 -7.02 -11.04
CA TRP A 317 -19.28 -7.48 -12.38
C TRP A 317 -19.15 -9.00 -12.46
N LEU A 318 -18.50 -9.65 -11.51
CA LEU A 318 -18.33 -11.10 -11.48
C LEU A 318 -19.69 -11.83 -11.44
N GLU A 319 -20.64 -11.32 -10.64
CA GLU A 319 -21.98 -11.89 -10.56
C GLU A 319 -22.84 -11.56 -11.78
N SER A 320 -22.78 -10.33 -12.30
CA SER A 320 -23.64 -9.92 -13.44
C SER A 320 -23.12 -10.38 -14.80
N ILE A 321 -21.81 -10.39 -15.03
CA ILE A 321 -21.18 -10.72 -16.31
C ILE A 321 -20.84 -12.22 -16.38
N ALA A 322 -20.10 -12.72 -15.37
CA ALA A 322 -19.60 -14.09 -15.36
C ALA A 322 -20.57 -15.09 -14.73
N LYS A 323 -21.65 -14.62 -14.08
CA LYS A 323 -22.56 -15.45 -13.27
C LYS A 323 -21.80 -16.31 -12.24
N MET A 324 -20.75 -15.73 -11.68
CA MET A 324 -19.88 -16.37 -10.70
C MET A 324 -20.25 -15.92 -9.29
N PRO A 325 -20.74 -16.81 -8.42
CA PRO A 325 -20.99 -16.49 -7.01
C PRO A 325 -19.73 -15.89 -6.37
N THR A 326 -19.84 -14.68 -5.87
CA THR A 326 -18.67 -13.94 -5.35
C THR A 326 -18.96 -13.38 -3.98
N ASP A 327 -18.06 -13.60 -3.06
CA ASP A 327 -18.09 -13.00 -1.74
C ASP A 327 -16.81 -12.16 -1.51
N VAL A 328 -16.94 -11.07 -0.74
CA VAL A 328 -15.87 -10.11 -0.48
C VAL A 328 -15.77 -9.91 1.02
N GLU A 329 -14.56 -10.07 1.56
CA GLU A 329 -14.34 -9.98 2.99
C GLU A 329 -13.09 -9.16 3.32
N ILE A 330 -13.13 -8.44 4.44
CA ILE A 330 -11.97 -7.71 4.97
C ILE A 330 -10.94 -8.74 5.44
N ALA A 331 -9.72 -8.62 4.96
CA ALA A 331 -8.68 -9.62 5.19
C ALA A 331 -8.32 -9.78 6.68
N SER A 332 -8.32 -8.69 7.47
CA SER A 332 -8.07 -8.74 8.91
C SER A 332 -9.12 -9.56 9.67
N GLU A 333 -10.39 -9.55 9.21
CA GLU A 333 -11.48 -10.27 9.86
C GLU A 333 -11.52 -11.76 9.43
N TYR A 334 -11.22 -12.02 8.14
CA TYR A 334 -11.23 -13.38 7.60
C TYR A 334 -10.32 -14.33 8.35
N ARG A 335 -9.13 -13.87 8.74
CA ARG A 335 -8.09 -14.71 9.35
C ARG A 335 -8.38 -15.15 10.79
N TYR A 336 -9.35 -14.55 11.46
CA TYR A 336 -9.64 -14.78 12.89
C TYR A 336 -10.99 -15.44 13.17
N ARG A 337 -11.78 -15.70 12.14
CA ARG A 337 -13.06 -16.38 12.28
C ARG A 337 -13.00 -17.83 11.81
N ASP A 338 -13.97 -18.63 12.24
CA ASP A 338 -14.21 -19.95 11.67
C ASP A 338 -14.72 -19.83 10.23
N VAL A 339 -14.00 -20.42 9.28
CA VAL A 339 -14.29 -20.41 7.86
C VAL A 339 -14.64 -21.82 7.37
N ILE A 340 -15.72 -21.93 6.61
CA ILE A 340 -16.04 -23.16 5.90
C ILE A 340 -15.27 -23.12 4.56
N ALA A 341 -14.28 -23.96 4.43
CA ALA A 341 -13.48 -24.06 3.22
C ALA A 341 -14.25 -24.72 2.07
N ASN A 342 -14.12 -24.14 0.86
CA ASN A 342 -14.56 -24.76 -0.39
C ASN A 342 -13.31 -24.95 -1.29
N PRO A 343 -12.87 -26.21 -1.54
CA PRO A 343 -11.69 -26.47 -2.39
C PRO A 343 -11.81 -25.91 -3.81
N LYS A 344 -13.03 -25.74 -4.32
CA LYS A 344 -13.32 -25.17 -5.65
C LYS A 344 -13.54 -23.65 -5.63
N GLN A 345 -13.28 -23.00 -4.52
CA GLN A 345 -13.36 -21.53 -4.43
C GLN A 345 -12.02 -20.92 -4.80
N LEU A 346 -12.01 -19.98 -5.74
CA LEU A 346 -10.83 -19.15 -6.03
C LEU A 346 -10.70 -18.06 -4.97
N ILE A 347 -9.58 -18.06 -4.28
CA ILE A 347 -9.20 -16.98 -3.36
C ILE A 347 -8.49 -15.89 -4.17
N ILE A 348 -9.08 -14.70 -4.23
CA ILE A 348 -8.47 -13.54 -4.87
C ILE A 348 -7.97 -12.59 -3.78
N THR A 349 -6.71 -12.18 -3.87
CA THR A 349 -6.15 -11.11 -3.03
C THR A 349 -5.89 -9.87 -3.87
N ILE A 350 -6.23 -8.70 -3.33
CA ILE A 350 -6.01 -7.42 -4.00
C ILE A 350 -5.18 -6.53 -3.09
N SER A 351 -4.05 -6.03 -3.60
CA SER A 351 -3.18 -5.11 -2.87
C SER A 351 -2.37 -4.25 -3.83
N GLN A 352 -2.26 -2.96 -3.55
CA GLN A 352 -1.38 -2.07 -4.32
C GLN A 352 0.09 -2.47 -4.11
N SER A 353 0.54 -2.61 -2.86
CA SER A 353 1.93 -2.91 -2.52
C SER A 353 2.29 -4.39 -2.64
N GLY A 354 1.30 -5.29 -2.53
CA GLY A 354 1.52 -6.73 -2.40
C GLY A 354 2.19 -7.16 -1.10
N GLU A 355 2.33 -6.24 -0.13
CA GLU A 355 2.99 -6.44 1.16
C GLU A 355 2.06 -6.18 2.35
N THR A 356 0.75 -6.05 2.12
CA THR A 356 -0.22 -5.84 3.21
C THR A 356 -0.31 -7.08 4.07
N LEU A 357 0.10 -6.97 5.34
CA LEU A 357 0.25 -8.13 6.24
C LEU A 357 -1.07 -8.89 6.39
N ASP A 358 -2.17 -8.21 6.73
CA ASP A 358 -3.46 -8.86 6.89
C ASP A 358 -3.89 -9.65 5.66
N THR A 359 -3.64 -9.12 4.46
CA THR A 359 -3.98 -9.79 3.21
C THR A 359 -3.09 -11.01 2.96
N MET A 360 -1.80 -10.94 3.30
CA MET A 360 -0.88 -12.07 3.20
C MET A 360 -1.25 -13.18 4.18
N GLU A 361 -1.51 -12.84 5.43
CA GLU A 361 -1.88 -13.82 6.45
C GLU A 361 -3.26 -14.44 6.17
N ALA A 362 -4.21 -13.66 5.65
CA ALA A 362 -5.50 -14.19 5.19
C ALA A 362 -5.33 -15.19 4.04
N LEU A 363 -4.42 -14.95 3.08
CA LEU A 363 -4.12 -15.90 2.02
C LEU A 363 -3.47 -17.17 2.57
N LYS A 364 -2.51 -17.05 3.49
CA LYS A 364 -1.87 -18.21 4.15
C LYS A 364 -2.91 -19.02 4.93
N PHE A 365 -3.79 -18.36 5.66
CA PHE A 365 -4.87 -18.98 6.41
C PHE A 365 -5.82 -19.74 5.48
N ALA A 366 -6.27 -19.10 4.37
CA ALA A 366 -7.11 -19.78 3.37
C ALA A 366 -6.46 -21.07 2.83
N LYS A 367 -5.17 -21.00 2.50
CA LYS A 367 -4.42 -22.19 2.05
C LYS A 367 -4.34 -23.28 3.11
N SER A 368 -4.16 -22.91 4.38
CA SER A 368 -4.12 -23.87 5.49
C SER A 368 -5.46 -24.58 5.71
N LEU A 369 -6.56 -23.96 5.31
CA LEU A 369 -7.92 -24.53 5.34
C LEU A 369 -8.22 -25.47 4.15
N GLY A 370 -7.32 -25.55 3.16
CA GLY A 370 -7.46 -26.44 2.01
C GLY A 370 -8.03 -25.77 0.75
N HIS A 371 -8.12 -24.43 0.69
CA HIS A 371 -8.37 -23.74 -0.58
C HIS A 371 -7.21 -23.99 -1.54
N GLN A 372 -7.51 -24.51 -2.73
CA GLN A 372 -6.50 -24.97 -3.68
C GLN A 372 -6.02 -23.86 -4.61
N HIS A 373 -6.90 -22.91 -4.97
CA HIS A 373 -6.66 -21.93 -6.02
C HIS A 373 -6.55 -20.51 -5.47
N SER A 374 -5.55 -19.77 -5.94
CA SER A 374 -5.32 -18.38 -5.55
C SER A 374 -4.89 -17.50 -6.72
N LEU A 375 -5.43 -16.27 -6.76
CA LEU A 375 -5.06 -15.22 -7.70
C LEU A 375 -4.68 -13.95 -6.93
N SER A 376 -3.54 -13.34 -7.25
CA SER A 376 -3.18 -12.00 -6.76
C SER A 376 -3.37 -10.94 -7.82
N ILE A 377 -4.10 -9.88 -7.49
CA ILE A 377 -4.16 -8.63 -8.25
C ILE A 377 -3.29 -7.62 -7.53
N CYS A 378 -2.15 -7.26 -8.10
CA CYS A 378 -1.13 -6.46 -7.44
C CYS A 378 -0.47 -5.46 -8.40
N ASN A 379 0.03 -4.33 -7.88
CA ASN A 379 0.76 -3.37 -8.70
C ASN A 379 2.28 -3.56 -8.63
N VAL A 380 2.81 -3.95 -7.47
CA VAL A 380 4.25 -4.14 -7.29
C VAL A 380 4.64 -5.57 -7.67
N MET A 381 5.40 -5.69 -8.76
CA MET A 381 5.95 -6.97 -9.19
C MET A 381 6.88 -7.53 -8.09
N GLU A 382 6.89 -8.86 -7.96
CA GLU A 382 7.77 -9.59 -7.04
C GLU A 382 7.55 -9.32 -5.53
N SER A 383 6.47 -8.63 -5.17
CA SER A 383 6.03 -8.50 -3.78
C SER A 383 5.54 -9.85 -3.21
N ALA A 384 5.27 -9.90 -1.91
CA ALA A 384 4.98 -11.16 -1.23
C ALA A 384 3.70 -11.86 -1.69
N LEU A 385 2.61 -11.11 -1.93
CA LEU A 385 1.34 -11.68 -2.38
C LEU A 385 1.46 -12.40 -3.74
N PRO A 386 2.01 -11.79 -4.82
CA PRO A 386 2.25 -12.48 -6.07
C PRO A 386 3.09 -13.75 -5.94
N ARG A 387 4.17 -13.71 -5.15
CA ARG A 387 5.02 -14.90 -4.93
C ARG A 387 4.31 -16.03 -4.21
N ASN A 388 3.29 -15.72 -3.42
CA ASN A 388 2.51 -16.70 -2.67
C ASN A 388 1.20 -17.07 -3.36
N SER A 389 0.94 -16.63 -4.58
CA SER A 389 -0.27 -16.95 -5.33
C SER A 389 0.03 -17.82 -6.54
N GLU A 390 -0.93 -18.66 -6.93
CA GLU A 390 -0.81 -19.54 -8.09
C GLU A 390 -0.96 -18.76 -9.40
N LEU A 391 -1.89 -17.81 -9.42
CA LEU A 391 -2.15 -16.91 -10.54
C LEU A 391 -1.86 -15.47 -10.12
N VAL A 392 -1.43 -14.65 -11.09
CA VAL A 392 -1.09 -13.24 -10.85
C VAL A 392 -1.49 -12.39 -12.04
N LEU A 393 -2.11 -11.23 -11.78
CA LEU A 393 -2.22 -10.16 -12.75
C LEU A 393 -1.77 -8.83 -12.14
N TYR A 394 -0.82 -8.15 -12.82
CA TYR A 394 -0.32 -6.85 -12.40
C TYR A 394 -1.13 -5.70 -12.99
N THR A 395 -1.44 -4.68 -12.17
CA THR A 395 -2.29 -3.55 -12.56
C THR A 395 -1.59 -2.50 -13.43
N ARG A 396 -0.27 -2.55 -13.56
CA ARG A 396 0.54 -1.61 -14.37
C ARG A 396 0.31 -0.13 -14.07
N ALA A 397 -0.12 0.20 -12.83
CA ALA A 397 -0.39 1.58 -12.44
C ALA A 397 0.89 2.45 -12.32
N GLY A 398 2.06 1.85 -12.39
CA GLY A 398 3.32 2.51 -12.07
C GLY A 398 3.47 2.78 -10.57
N ALA A 399 4.47 3.57 -10.18
CA ALA A 399 4.68 3.91 -8.77
C ALA A 399 3.56 4.82 -8.25
N GLU A 400 3.05 4.51 -7.05
CA GLU A 400 2.08 5.33 -6.32
C GLU A 400 2.64 5.65 -4.94
N ILE A 401 2.93 6.93 -4.69
CA ILE A 401 3.70 7.44 -3.53
C ILE A 401 2.78 8.10 -2.51
N GLY A 402 1.76 8.83 -2.97
CA GLY A 402 0.75 9.43 -2.08
C GLY A 402 0.14 8.37 -1.18
N VAL A 403 0.02 8.65 0.13
CA VAL A 403 -0.48 7.67 1.11
C VAL A 403 -1.90 7.24 0.75
N ALA A 404 -2.77 8.17 0.42
CA ALA A 404 -4.13 7.89 -0.06
C ALA A 404 -4.07 7.35 -1.50
N SER A 405 -4.51 6.12 -1.72
CA SER A 405 -4.51 5.48 -3.05
C SER A 405 -5.48 6.14 -4.02
N THR A 406 -5.06 6.28 -5.28
CA THR A 406 -5.86 6.88 -6.37
C THR A 406 -5.86 6.01 -7.62
N LYS A 407 -4.77 6.04 -8.41
CA LYS A 407 -4.64 5.28 -9.66
C LYS A 407 -4.60 3.76 -9.44
N ALA A 408 -4.10 3.30 -8.28
CA ALA A 408 -4.15 1.89 -7.95
C ALA A 408 -5.59 1.37 -7.86
N PHE A 409 -6.53 2.16 -7.34
CA PHE A 409 -7.94 1.80 -7.28
C PHE A 409 -8.55 1.63 -8.67
N THR A 410 -8.40 2.61 -9.54
CA THR A 410 -8.99 2.57 -10.89
C THR A 410 -8.39 1.46 -11.75
N THR A 411 -7.09 1.18 -11.61
CA THR A 411 -6.45 0.05 -12.32
C THR A 411 -6.87 -1.31 -11.75
N GLN A 412 -7.10 -1.44 -10.44
CA GLN A 412 -7.70 -2.64 -9.86
C GLN A 412 -9.11 -2.90 -10.41
N LEU A 413 -9.92 -1.85 -10.58
CA LEU A 413 -11.24 -1.96 -11.20
C LEU A 413 -11.15 -2.45 -12.66
N VAL A 414 -10.19 -1.97 -13.44
CA VAL A 414 -9.95 -2.45 -14.82
C VAL A 414 -9.63 -3.94 -14.84
N VAL A 415 -8.76 -4.40 -13.94
CA VAL A 415 -8.41 -5.82 -13.84
C VAL A 415 -9.62 -6.68 -13.44
N LEU A 416 -10.40 -6.22 -12.45
CA LEU A 416 -11.62 -6.94 -12.00
C LEU A 416 -12.68 -7.01 -13.10
N PHE A 417 -12.85 -5.94 -13.87
CA PHE A 417 -13.70 -5.95 -15.07
C PHE A 417 -13.18 -6.95 -16.10
N GLY A 418 -11.88 -6.90 -16.42
CA GLY A 418 -11.23 -7.82 -17.35
C GLY A 418 -11.38 -9.28 -16.93
N LEU A 419 -11.22 -9.59 -15.64
CA LEU A 419 -11.45 -10.92 -15.08
C LEU A 419 -12.90 -11.35 -15.27
N SER A 420 -13.86 -10.45 -15.00
CA SER A 420 -15.27 -10.74 -15.13
C SER A 420 -15.67 -11.07 -16.56
N VAL A 421 -15.12 -10.32 -17.54
CA VAL A 421 -15.36 -10.59 -18.98
C VAL A 421 -14.69 -11.89 -19.41
N THR A 422 -13.45 -12.14 -18.94
CA THR A 422 -12.71 -13.39 -19.23
C THR A 422 -13.48 -14.62 -18.74
N LEU A 423 -13.93 -14.61 -17.48
CA LEU A 423 -14.73 -15.69 -16.91
C LEU A 423 -16.09 -15.82 -17.60
N GLY A 424 -16.75 -14.70 -17.91
CA GLY A 424 -18.02 -14.68 -18.62
C GLY A 424 -17.91 -15.30 -20.03
N ARG A 425 -16.82 -15.02 -20.74
CA ARG A 425 -16.51 -15.62 -22.04
C ARG A 425 -16.23 -17.12 -21.91
N LEU A 426 -15.36 -17.51 -20.99
CA LEU A 426 -14.98 -18.92 -20.78
C LEU A 426 -16.20 -19.77 -20.40
N ARG A 427 -17.11 -19.21 -19.64
CA ARG A 427 -18.35 -19.87 -19.18
C ARG A 427 -19.52 -19.70 -20.13
N HIS A 428 -19.32 -19.14 -21.32
CA HIS A 428 -20.35 -18.89 -22.34
C HIS A 428 -21.54 -18.05 -21.82
N GLN A 429 -21.31 -17.09 -20.93
CA GLN A 429 -22.32 -16.22 -20.34
C GLN A 429 -22.52 -14.90 -21.09
N ILE A 430 -21.66 -14.59 -22.06
CA ILE A 430 -21.69 -13.35 -22.85
C ILE A 430 -21.64 -13.70 -24.34
N SER A 431 -22.41 -12.94 -25.15
CA SER A 431 -22.37 -13.05 -26.61
C SER A 431 -21.19 -12.30 -27.22
N ASP A 432 -20.88 -12.56 -28.49
CA ASP A 432 -19.83 -11.83 -29.21
C ASP A 432 -20.15 -10.35 -29.36
N GLU A 433 -21.44 -9.96 -29.54
CA GLU A 433 -21.82 -8.55 -29.56
C GLU A 433 -21.56 -7.88 -28.20
N LYS A 434 -21.85 -8.58 -27.10
CA LYS A 434 -21.59 -8.03 -25.76
C LYS A 434 -20.09 -7.94 -25.47
N LEU A 435 -19.29 -8.91 -25.93
CA LEU A 435 -17.84 -8.86 -25.87
C LEU A 435 -17.28 -7.66 -26.64
N ALA A 436 -17.81 -7.41 -27.85
CA ALA A 436 -17.43 -6.25 -28.65
C ALA A 436 -17.78 -4.92 -27.94
N SER A 437 -18.96 -4.83 -27.31
CA SER A 437 -19.37 -3.68 -26.50
C SER A 437 -18.41 -3.44 -25.34
N TYR A 438 -18.05 -4.47 -24.56
CA TYR A 438 -17.10 -4.36 -23.45
C TYR A 438 -15.70 -3.94 -23.92
N THR A 439 -15.27 -4.45 -25.06
CA THR A 439 -13.99 -4.07 -25.67
C THR A 439 -14.00 -2.58 -26.06
N GLN A 440 -15.10 -2.09 -26.61
CA GLN A 440 -15.25 -0.67 -26.98
C GLN A 440 -15.33 0.23 -25.76
N GLU A 441 -16.11 -0.14 -24.73
CA GLU A 441 -16.17 0.60 -23.46
C GLU A 441 -14.75 0.74 -22.85
N LEU A 442 -13.95 -0.33 -22.88
CA LEU A 442 -12.59 -0.32 -22.34
C LEU A 442 -11.63 0.58 -23.15
N ARG A 443 -11.77 0.62 -24.49
CA ARG A 443 -10.99 1.53 -25.35
C ARG A 443 -11.31 3.00 -25.11
N GLU A 444 -12.55 3.33 -24.83
CA GLU A 444 -13.02 4.71 -24.63
C GLU A 444 -12.77 5.22 -23.21
N LEU A 445 -12.45 4.33 -22.26
CA LEU A 445 -12.36 4.64 -20.84
C LEU A 445 -11.33 5.73 -20.54
N SER A 446 -10.12 5.64 -21.11
CA SER A 446 -9.06 6.64 -20.89
C SER A 446 -9.51 8.05 -21.30
N GLY A 447 -10.20 8.18 -22.43
CA GLY A 447 -10.78 9.45 -22.86
C GLY A 447 -11.86 9.98 -21.91
N SER A 448 -12.71 9.09 -21.40
CA SER A 448 -13.74 9.43 -20.41
C SER A 448 -13.13 9.94 -19.10
N LEU A 449 -12.03 9.31 -18.63
CA LEU A 449 -11.31 9.78 -17.45
C LEU A 449 -10.67 11.15 -17.69
N GLN A 450 -10.07 11.39 -18.87
CA GLN A 450 -9.51 12.69 -19.21
C GLN A 450 -10.58 13.80 -19.20
N HIS A 451 -11.78 13.51 -19.69
CA HIS A 451 -12.91 14.44 -19.62
C HIS A 451 -13.38 14.66 -18.18
N ALA A 452 -13.37 13.64 -17.33
CA ALA A 452 -13.72 13.78 -15.91
C ALA A 452 -12.71 14.67 -15.16
N LEU A 453 -11.42 14.61 -15.49
CA LEU A 453 -10.39 15.49 -14.93
C LEU A 453 -10.63 16.97 -15.26
N ASN A 454 -11.21 17.28 -16.41
CA ASN A 454 -11.54 18.65 -16.80
C ASN A 454 -12.61 19.33 -15.91
N LEU A 455 -13.27 18.56 -15.04
CA LEU A 455 -14.23 19.07 -14.05
C LEU A 455 -13.54 19.70 -12.82
N GLU A 456 -12.22 19.58 -12.70
CA GLU A 456 -11.45 20.05 -11.54
C GLU A 456 -11.80 21.47 -11.09
N PRO A 457 -11.93 22.51 -11.98
CA PRO A 457 -12.23 23.87 -11.53
C PRO A 457 -13.60 23.99 -10.83
N GLN A 458 -14.60 23.25 -11.30
CA GLN A 458 -15.93 23.23 -10.70
C GLN A 458 -15.90 22.51 -9.34
N ILE A 459 -15.19 21.38 -9.27
CA ILE A 459 -15.03 20.57 -8.05
C ILE A 459 -14.23 21.35 -7.00
N ALA A 460 -13.17 22.06 -7.39
CA ALA A 460 -12.40 22.91 -6.49
C ALA A 460 -13.25 24.01 -5.84
N THR A 461 -14.24 24.54 -6.58
CA THR A 461 -15.21 25.49 -6.02
C THR A 461 -16.09 24.84 -4.95
N TRP A 462 -16.57 23.60 -5.17
CA TRP A 462 -17.33 22.86 -4.17
C TRP A 462 -16.50 22.54 -2.93
N ALA A 463 -15.24 22.17 -3.12
CA ALA A 463 -14.33 21.79 -2.05
C ALA A 463 -14.17 22.87 -0.97
N GLN A 464 -14.28 24.16 -1.33
CA GLN A 464 -14.25 25.27 -0.37
C GLN A 464 -15.38 25.20 0.66
N LYS A 465 -16.54 24.65 0.27
CA LYS A 465 -17.68 24.46 1.19
C LYS A 465 -17.41 23.37 2.22
N PHE A 466 -16.62 22.37 1.87
CA PHE A 466 -16.24 21.26 2.77
C PHE A 466 -15.15 21.68 3.77
N ALA A 467 -14.32 22.66 3.46
CA ALA A 467 -13.17 23.03 4.28
C ALA A 467 -13.51 23.35 5.76
N LYS A 468 -14.70 23.87 6.02
CA LYS A 468 -15.17 24.25 7.36
C LYS A 468 -16.08 23.20 8.01
N LYS A 469 -16.37 22.10 7.33
CA LYS A 469 -17.27 21.06 7.84
C LYS A 469 -16.51 20.03 8.66
N SER A 470 -17.17 19.44 9.64
CA SER A 470 -16.61 18.36 10.48
C SER A 470 -17.10 16.98 10.07
N SER A 471 -18.22 16.91 9.34
CA SER A 471 -18.86 15.66 8.94
C SER A 471 -19.46 15.78 7.54
N THR A 472 -19.57 14.67 6.82
CA THR A 472 -20.21 14.57 5.50
C THR A 472 -20.69 13.15 5.24
N LEU A 473 -21.75 13.01 4.45
CA LEU A 473 -22.23 11.72 3.97
C LEU A 473 -21.95 11.58 2.46
N PHE A 474 -21.66 10.36 2.04
CA PHE A 474 -21.59 9.96 0.64
C PHE A 474 -22.69 8.97 0.33
N LEU A 475 -23.39 9.14 -0.78
CA LEU A 475 -24.48 8.29 -1.19
C LEU A 475 -24.21 7.70 -2.58
N GLY A 476 -24.36 6.40 -2.68
CA GLY A 476 -24.35 5.68 -3.94
C GLY A 476 -25.42 4.59 -3.93
N ARG A 477 -25.68 3.98 -5.08
CA ARG A 477 -26.62 2.87 -5.17
C ARG A 477 -26.11 1.80 -6.11
N GLY A 478 -26.41 0.51 -5.83
CA GLY A 478 -25.90 -0.59 -6.62
C GLY A 478 -24.37 -0.56 -6.72
N ILE A 479 -23.84 -0.73 -7.90
CA ILE A 479 -22.39 -0.75 -8.18
C ILE A 479 -21.67 0.57 -7.84
N HIS A 480 -22.38 1.68 -7.69
CA HIS A 480 -21.81 2.98 -7.32
C HIS A 480 -21.76 3.21 -5.81
N TYR A 481 -22.32 2.32 -4.99
CA TYR A 481 -22.15 2.39 -3.53
C TYR A 481 -20.68 2.19 -3.11
N PRO A 482 -19.94 1.20 -3.63
CA PRO A 482 -18.49 1.10 -3.36
C PRO A 482 -17.68 2.34 -3.76
N ILE A 483 -18.10 3.08 -4.80
CA ILE A 483 -17.46 4.34 -5.20
C ILE A 483 -17.73 5.45 -4.18
N ALA A 484 -18.93 5.48 -3.60
CA ALA A 484 -19.24 6.38 -2.49
C ALA A 484 -18.40 6.04 -1.23
N LEU A 485 -18.19 4.75 -0.94
CA LEU A 485 -17.29 4.30 0.15
C LEU A 485 -15.85 4.79 -0.09
N GLU A 486 -15.34 4.65 -1.31
CA GLU A 486 -14.00 5.12 -1.67
C GLU A 486 -13.89 6.65 -1.57
N GLY A 487 -14.89 7.40 -2.04
CA GLY A 487 -14.92 8.85 -1.90
C GLY A 487 -14.92 9.31 -0.43
N ALA A 488 -15.71 8.66 0.42
CA ALA A 488 -15.74 8.93 1.86
C ALA A 488 -14.38 8.59 2.52
N LEU A 489 -13.77 7.47 2.13
CA LEU A 489 -12.44 7.08 2.61
C LEU A 489 -11.39 8.13 2.22
N LYS A 490 -11.30 8.51 0.95
CA LYS A 490 -10.36 9.54 0.48
C LYS A 490 -10.53 10.85 1.24
N LEU A 491 -11.77 11.31 1.40
CA LEU A 491 -12.02 12.56 2.10
C LEU A 491 -11.55 12.49 3.56
N LYS A 492 -11.90 11.43 4.31
CA LYS A 492 -11.50 11.31 5.72
C LYS A 492 -9.99 11.17 5.89
N GLU A 493 -9.30 10.45 5.00
CA GLU A 493 -7.87 10.22 5.09
C GLU A 493 -7.06 11.52 5.03
N ILE A 494 -7.39 12.42 4.11
CA ILE A 494 -6.56 13.60 3.83
C ILE A 494 -7.11 14.91 4.39
N THR A 495 -8.39 14.96 4.76
CA THR A 495 -9.02 16.17 5.32
C THR A 495 -9.29 16.09 6.81
N TYR A 496 -9.35 14.87 7.37
CA TYR A 496 -9.78 14.57 8.75
C TYR A 496 -11.26 14.93 9.02
N ILE A 497 -12.07 15.14 7.98
CA ILE A 497 -13.51 15.25 8.07
C ILE A 497 -14.07 13.84 8.33
N HIS A 498 -14.98 13.71 9.29
CA HIS A 498 -15.68 12.44 9.48
C HIS A 498 -16.61 12.19 8.29
N ALA A 499 -16.22 11.28 7.41
CA ALA A 499 -16.96 10.96 6.19
C ALA A 499 -17.41 9.50 6.21
N GLU A 500 -18.69 9.28 5.95
CA GLU A 500 -19.28 7.94 5.85
C GLU A 500 -20.07 7.80 4.56
N ALA A 501 -20.17 6.57 4.06
CA ALA A 501 -20.97 6.29 2.88
C ALA A 501 -22.06 5.26 3.19
N TYR A 502 -23.23 5.47 2.59
CA TYR A 502 -24.37 4.58 2.70
C TYR A 502 -24.96 4.24 1.32
N PRO A 503 -25.50 3.03 1.14
CA PRO A 503 -26.46 2.82 0.06
C PRO A 503 -27.60 3.81 0.24
N ALA A 504 -27.91 4.61 -0.79
CA ALA A 504 -28.89 5.70 -0.64
C ALA A 504 -30.27 5.21 -0.12
N GLY A 505 -30.63 3.95 -0.38
CA GLY A 505 -31.84 3.33 0.16
C GLY A 505 -31.85 3.14 1.67
N GLU A 506 -30.66 3.01 2.29
CA GLU A 506 -30.50 2.80 3.74
C GLU A 506 -30.67 4.08 4.58
N LEU A 507 -30.74 5.26 3.95
CA LEU A 507 -30.92 6.53 4.68
C LEU A 507 -32.08 6.47 5.68
N LYS A 508 -33.20 5.84 5.29
CA LYS A 508 -34.44 5.73 6.11
C LYS A 508 -34.26 4.87 7.36
N HIS A 509 -33.20 4.05 7.39
CA HIS A 509 -32.96 3.09 8.47
C HIS A 509 -31.98 3.60 9.53
N GLY A 510 -31.85 4.94 9.63
CA GLY A 510 -31.04 5.60 10.67
C GLY A 510 -30.29 6.84 10.17
N PRO A 511 -29.46 6.76 9.13
CA PRO A 511 -28.57 7.86 8.74
C PRO A 511 -29.27 9.18 8.40
N LEU A 512 -30.54 9.14 8.00
CA LEU A 512 -31.35 10.32 7.71
C LEU A 512 -31.52 11.25 8.94
N ALA A 513 -31.36 10.73 10.14
CA ALA A 513 -31.36 11.51 11.40
C ALA A 513 -30.17 12.49 11.49
N LEU A 514 -29.09 12.26 10.74
CA LEU A 514 -27.90 13.10 10.71
C LEU A 514 -28.03 14.29 9.75
N VAL A 515 -29.08 14.31 8.91
CA VAL A 515 -29.25 15.30 7.85
C VAL A 515 -29.77 16.61 8.44
N ASP A 516 -28.97 17.66 8.28
CA ASP A 516 -29.30 19.05 8.57
C ASP A 516 -28.61 19.99 7.57
N GLU A 517 -28.77 21.30 7.71
CA GLU A 517 -28.16 22.32 6.87
C GLU A 517 -26.63 22.42 6.97
N ASN A 518 -26.03 21.79 7.98
CA ASN A 518 -24.60 21.85 8.24
C ASN A 518 -23.85 20.67 7.63
N MET A 519 -24.56 19.58 7.31
CA MET A 519 -23.96 18.38 6.76
C MET A 519 -24.04 18.35 5.23
N PRO A 520 -22.93 18.53 4.52
CA PRO A 520 -22.89 18.32 3.08
C PRO A 520 -23.04 16.84 2.73
N ILE A 521 -23.77 16.56 1.66
CA ILE A 521 -24.05 15.17 1.21
C ILE A 521 -23.64 15.04 -0.25
N VAL A 522 -22.63 14.21 -0.49
CA VAL A 522 -22.15 13.89 -1.85
C VAL A 522 -22.96 12.73 -2.40
N VAL A 523 -23.49 12.89 -3.61
CA VAL A 523 -24.33 11.88 -4.25
C VAL A 523 -23.74 11.48 -5.59
N ILE A 524 -23.53 10.19 -5.80
CA ILE A 524 -23.19 9.60 -7.09
C ILE A 524 -24.48 9.10 -7.73
N ALA A 525 -24.91 9.80 -8.78
CA ALA A 525 -26.22 9.61 -9.43
C ALA A 525 -26.06 9.40 -10.95
N PRO A 526 -25.46 8.28 -11.39
CA PRO A 526 -25.27 7.98 -12.80
C PRO A 526 -26.60 7.76 -13.53
N LYS A 527 -26.57 7.90 -14.86
CA LYS A 527 -27.68 7.56 -15.75
C LYS A 527 -27.81 6.04 -15.92
N ASP A 528 -28.28 5.38 -14.87
CA ASP A 528 -28.55 3.95 -14.88
C ASP A 528 -30.00 3.64 -14.47
N GLY A 529 -30.36 2.37 -14.42
CA GLY A 529 -31.71 1.94 -14.02
C GLY A 529 -32.11 2.30 -12.57
N LEU A 530 -31.18 2.83 -11.77
CA LEU A 530 -31.42 3.22 -10.38
C LEU A 530 -31.52 4.74 -10.18
N LEU A 531 -31.30 5.56 -11.22
CA LEU A 531 -31.29 7.02 -11.13
C LEU A 531 -32.56 7.58 -10.48
N ASP A 532 -33.75 7.11 -10.86
CA ASP A 532 -35.00 7.60 -10.29
C ASP A 532 -35.15 7.25 -8.81
N LYS A 533 -34.55 6.14 -8.37
CA LYS A 533 -34.51 5.77 -6.95
C LYS A 533 -33.55 6.68 -6.18
N VAL A 534 -32.41 7.05 -6.79
CA VAL A 534 -31.46 8.00 -6.21
C VAL A 534 -32.09 9.39 -6.10
N LYS A 535 -32.79 9.85 -7.15
CA LYS A 535 -33.56 11.12 -7.14
C LYS A 535 -34.57 11.19 -5.99
N ALA A 536 -35.31 10.10 -5.73
CA ALA A 536 -36.25 10.04 -4.61
C ALA A 536 -35.52 10.20 -3.25
N ASN A 537 -34.37 9.54 -3.07
CA ASN A 537 -33.57 9.71 -1.86
C ASN A 537 -32.99 11.13 -1.72
N MET A 538 -32.59 11.76 -2.83
CA MET A 538 -32.14 13.15 -2.82
C MET A 538 -33.24 14.13 -2.39
N GLN A 539 -34.48 13.89 -2.82
CA GLN A 539 -35.64 14.67 -2.37
C GLN A 539 -35.88 14.55 -0.87
N GLU A 540 -35.72 13.34 -0.30
CA GLU A 540 -35.86 13.12 1.14
C GLU A 540 -34.83 13.89 1.96
N VAL A 541 -33.58 13.97 1.47
CA VAL A 541 -32.49 14.74 2.04
C VAL A 541 -32.79 16.24 1.92
N SER A 542 -33.13 16.72 0.71
CA SER A 542 -33.41 18.12 0.40
C SER A 542 -34.56 18.66 1.25
N ALA A 543 -35.63 17.87 1.44
CA ALA A 543 -36.79 18.25 2.27
C ALA A 543 -36.45 18.45 3.76
N ARG A 544 -35.28 17.96 4.22
CA ARG A 544 -34.77 18.13 5.59
C ARG A 544 -33.66 19.19 5.72
N GLY A 545 -33.48 19.99 4.65
CA GLY A 545 -32.49 21.05 4.63
C GLY A 545 -31.07 20.61 4.27
N GLY A 546 -30.83 19.32 3.98
CA GLY A 546 -29.51 18.83 3.61
C GLY A 546 -28.99 19.47 2.32
N GLU A 547 -27.70 19.84 2.31
CA GLU A 547 -27.02 20.41 1.14
C GLU A 547 -26.40 19.29 0.29
N LEU A 548 -26.90 19.10 -0.94
CA LEU A 548 -26.51 18.01 -1.84
C LEU A 548 -25.53 18.45 -2.91
N PHE A 549 -24.48 17.65 -3.11
CA PHE A 549 -23.44 17.79 -4.12
C PHE A 549 -23.48 16.57 -5.03
N VAL A 550 -24.12 16.73 -6.19
CA VAL A 550 -24.52 15.61 -7.06
C VAL A 550 -23.60 15.52 -8.27
N PHE A 551 -22.93 14.38 -8.38
CA PHE A 551 -22.23 13.98 -9.62
C PHE A 551 -23.17 13.10 -10.44
N THR A 552 -23.53 13.56 -11.63
CA THR A 552 -24.42 12.85 -12.56
C THR A 552 -23.88 12.92 -13.98
N ASP A 553 -24.27 11.98 -14.82
CA ASP A 553 -23.80 11.94 -16.21
C ASP A 553 -24.38 13.09 -17.04
N LEU A 554 -23.61 13.57 -18.03
CA LEU A 554 -24.01 14.69 -18.91
C LEU A 554 -25.34 14.43 -19.62
N ASP A 555 -25.59 13.17 -19.97
CA ASP A 555 -26.79 12.73 -20.69
C ASP A 555 -27.91 12.24 -19.75
N SER A 556 -27.81 12.46 -18.44
CA SER A 556 -28.85 12.11 -17.46
C SER A 556 -30.10 12.99 -17.52
N GLU A 557 -30.00 14.17 -18.15
CA GLU A 557 -31.07 15.18 -18.21
C GLU A 557 -31.61 15.59 -16.81
N TYR A 558 -30.86 15.27 -15.76
CA TYR A 558 -31.25 15.63 -14.40
C TYR A 558 -31.02 17.10 -14.13
N GLU A 559 -32.08 17.81 -13.77
CA GLU A 559 -32.05 19.21 -13.34
C GLU A 559 -32.72 19.36 -11.98
N SER A 560 -32.23 20.31 -11.19
CA SER A 560 -32.85 20.69 -9.92
C SER A 560 -33.00 22.21 -9.86
N SER A 561 -34.18 22.65 -9.46
CA SER A 561 -34.45 24.07 -9.14
C SER A 561 -34.26 24.37 -7.65
N ALA A 562 -33.95 23.39 -6.82
CA ALA A 562 -33.75 23.56 -5.40
C ALA A 562 -32.37 24.20 -5.12
N ASN A 563 -32.36 25.27 -4.31
CA ASN A 563 -31.13 26.02 -4.00
C ASN A 563 -30.09 25.24 -3.20
N ASN A 564 -30.48 24.15 -2.56
CA ASN A 564 -29.61 23.28 -1.76
C ASN A 564 -29.11 22.04 -2.53
N ILE A 565 -29.33 21.97 -3.86
CA ILE A 565 -28.83 20.90 -4.71
C ILE A 565 -27.88 21.49 -5.75
N HIS A 566 -26.62 21.13 -5.65
CA HIS A 566 -25.56 21.51 -6.59
C HIS A 566 -25.25 20.33 -7.51
N VAL A 567 -25.16 20.56 -8.81
CA VAL A 567 -24.96 19.49 -9.81
C VAL A 567 -23.69 19.76 -10.61
N ILE A 568 -22.79 18.78 -10.67
CA ILE A 568 -21.71 18.70 -11.66
C ILE A 568 -21.99 17.52 -12.59
N ARG A 569 -21.88 17.78 -13.89
CA ARG A 569 -22.11 16.75 -14.92
C ARG A 569 -20.78 16.11 -15.29
N THR A 570 -20.65 14.85 -14.96
CA THR A 570 -19.56 13.98 -15.44
C THR A 570 -19.67 13.75 -16.95
N PRO A 571 -18.70 13.13 -17.63
CA PRO A 571 -18.86 12.72 -19.02
C PRO A 571 -20.14 11.90 -19.25
N ARG A 572 -20.47 11.63 -20.51
CA ARG A 572 -21.60 10.72 -20.83
C ARG A 572 -21.38 9.38 -20.13
N HIS A 573 -22.49 8.75 -19.82
CA HIS A 573 -22.47 7.46 -19.13
C HIS A 573 -21.57 6.43 -19.82
N ALA A 574 -20.60 5.90 -19.10
CA ALA A 574 -19.55 5.03 -19.62
C ALA A 574 -19.95 3.53 -19.57
N GLY A 575 -21.26 3.23 -19.67
CA GLY A 575 -21.76 1.86 -19.67
C GLY A 575 -21.39 1.10 -18.39
N THR A 576 -20.87 -0.09 -18.56
CA THR A 576 -20.45 -0.98 -17.47
C THR A 576 -19.28 -0.42 -16.66
N LEU A 577 -18.46 0.47 -17.26
CA LEU A 577 -17.29 1.09 -16.65
C LEU A 577 -17.57 2.43 -15.96
N SER A 578 -18.84 2.85 -15.87
CA SER A 578 -19.28 4.07 -15.18
C SER A 578 -18.71 4.22 -13.75
N PRO A 579 -18.56 3.17 -12.91
CA PRO A 579 -17.92 3.30 -11.60
C PRO A 579 -16.51 3.87 -11.65
N ILE A 580 -15.71 3.50 -12.67
CA ILE A 580 -14.33 3.99 -12.81
C ILE A 580 -14.32 5.48 -13.12
N VAL A 581 -15.23 5.96 -13.98
CA VAL A 581 -15.34 7.39 -14.34
C VAL A 581 -15.78 8.22 -13.15
N HIS A 582 -16.76 7.74 -12.36
CA HIS A 582 -17.27 8.44 -11.18
C HIS A 582 -16.29 8.46 -9.99
N THR A 583 -15.18 7.71 -10.06
CA THR A 583 -14.10 7.77 -9.07
C THR A 583 -13.32 9.09 -9.16
N ILE A 584 -13.09 9.63 -10.36
CA ILE A 584 -12.29 10.84 -10.56
C ILE A 584 -12.87 12.06 -9.82
N PRO A 585 -14.17 12.39 -9.93
CA PRO A 585 -14.74 13.54 -9.24
C PRO A 585 -14.63 13.46 -7.71
N VAL A 586 -14.80 12.28 -7.11
CA VAL A 586 -14.72 12.14 -5.64
C VAL A 586 -13.27 12.22 -5.13
N GLN A 587 -12.30 11.78 -5.92
CA GLN A 587 -10.88 11.97 -5.61
C GLN A 587 -10.48 13.45 -5.71
N LEU A 588 -10.88 14.15 -6.76
CA LEU A 588 -10.63 15.59 -6.93
C LEU A 588 -11.29 16.41 -5.81
N LEU A 589 -12.52 16.08 -5.42
CA LEU A 589 -13.20 16.74 -4.30
C LEU A 589 -12.40 16.58 -3.01
N SER A 590 -11.94 15.38 -2.72
CA SER A 590 -11.15 15.09 -1.52
C SER A 590 -9.82 15.85 -1.53
N TYR A 591 -9.11 15.83 -2.66
CA TYR A 591 -7.85 16.54 -2.85
C TYR A 591 -8.00 18.06 -2.60
N HIS A 592 -8.96 18.71 -3.27
CA HIS A 592 -9.17 20.15 -3.12
C HIS A 592 -9.73 20.54 -1.74
N ALA A 593 -10.53 19.69 -1.12
CA ALA A 593 -10.99 19.93 0.26
C ALA A 593 -9.82 19.89 1.25
N ALA A 594 -8.85 18.99 1.04
CA ALA A 594 -7.63 18.94 1.84
C ALA A 594 -6.75 20.18 1.66
N LEU A 595 -6.57 20.65 0.41
CA LEU A 595 -5.86 21.91 0.13
C LEU A 595 -6.54 23.10 0.82
N ALA A 596 -7.87 23.19 0.75
CA ALA A 596 -8.63 24.26 1.38
C ALA A 596 -8.54 24.24 2.92
N ARG A 597 -8.29 23.08 3.51
CA ARG A 597 -8.02 22.90 4.95
C ARG A 597 -6.56 23.11 5.34
N GLY A 598 -5.64 23.15 4.38
CA GLY A 598 -4.21 23.24 4.62
C GLY A 598 -3.61 21.95 5.22
N THR A 599 -4.19 20.78 4.93
CA THR A 599 -3.68 19.48 5.38
C THR A 599 -2.70 18.91 4.36
N ASP A 600 -1.77 18.04 4.81
CA ASP A 600 -0.83 17.36 3.93
C ASP A 600 -1.54 16.24 3.16
N VAL A 601 -1.66 16.37 1.84
CA VAL A 601 -2.39 15.43 0.99
C VAL A 601 -1.60 14.18 0.67
N ASP A 602 -0.26 14.27 0.67
CA ASP A 602 0.62 13.14 0.34
C ASP A 602 0.96 12.29 1.56
N LYS A 603 1.06 12.94 2.74
CA LYS A 603 1.47 12.31 3.99
C LYS A 603 0.52 12.74 5.13
N PRO A 604 -0.75 12.33 5.07
CA PRO A 604 -1.73 12.67 6.11
C PRO A 604 -1.33 12.02 7.44
N ARG A 605 -1.63 12.73 8.55
CA ARG A 605 -1.28 12.25 9.90
C ARG A 605 -1.85 10.86 10.19
N ASN A 606 -1.12 10.06 10.95
CA ASN A 606 -1.55 8.74 11.44
C ASN A 606 -1.86 7.71 10.33
N LEU A 607 -1.37 7.92 9.11
CA LEU A 607 -1.52 6.97 8.00
C LEU A 607 -0.19 6.67 7.33
N ALA A 608 -0.06 5.47 6.81
CA ALA A 608 1.07 5.00 6.02
C ALA A 608 0.57 4.35 4.73
N LYS A 609 1.36 4.41 3.65
CA LYS A 609 0.99 3.89 2.32
C LYS A 609 0.65 2.41 2.32
N SER A 610 1.34 1.62 3.11
CA SER A 610 1.14 0.17 3.19
C SER A 610 1.31 -0.30 4.63
N VAL A 611 0.45 -1.19 5.11
CA VAL A 611 0.47 -1.74 6.47
C VAL A 611 1.08 -3.14 6.42
N THR A 612 2.29 -3.28 6.98
CA THR A 612 3.05 -4.55 7.02
C THR A 612 3.27 -5.06 8.45
N VAL A 613 2.54 -4.51 9.40
CA VAL A 613 2.53 -4.91 10.82
C VAL A 613 1.08 -4.97 11.29
N GLU A 614 0.83 -5.76 12.30
CA GLU A 614 -0.44 -5.77 13.06
C GLU A 614 -0.57 -4.58 13.98
#